data_43575a53c41f8de164f4d05ef3369983
#
_entry.id   43575a53c41f8de164f4d05ef3369983
#
_cell.length_a   1.000
_cell.length_b   1.000
_cell.length_c   1.000
_cell.angle_alpha   90.00
_cell.angle_beta   90.00
_cell.angle_gamma   90.00
#
_symmetry.space_group_name_H-M   'P 1'
#
loop_
_entity.id
_entity.type
_entity.pdbx_description
1 polymer ?
#
loop_
_entity_poly.entity_id
_entity_poly.type
_entity_poly.pdbx_seq_one_letter_code
_entity_poly.pdbx_strand_id
1 'polypeptide(L)'
;MSENPAVRPSRIPWPPILLGAALLGSWLLGRIFPLPWPGLDDLPARIIGLSIGAAGVALTIWAAITLQRHYTTILPHRPASALVTSGPFAYLRNPLYLGDVMILLGLAELTRNVWFVILALVFAVLVTWLAILPEERHLEARFGRAYRDYMRKARRWI
;
A
#
# COMPACT_ATOMS: atom_id res chain seq x y z
N MET A 1 24.39 -11.24 21.80
CA MET A 1 24.29 -10.37 20.60
C MET A 1 23.28 -9.28 20.91
N SER A 2 23.78 -8.06 21.14
CA SER A 2 22.92 -6.91 21.48
C SER A 2 22.14 -6.50 20.23
N GLU A 3 20.82 -6.69 20.26
CA GLU A 3 19.94 -6.12 19.24
C GLU A 3 20.11 -4.59 19.24
N ASN A 4 20.51 -4.06 18.10
CA ASN A 4 20.65 -2.61 17.91
C ASN A 4 19.25 -1.96 18.02
N PRO A 5 18.97 -1.14 19.04
CA PRO A 5 17.63 -0.59 19.27
C PRO A 5 17.15 0.35 18.17
N ALA A 6 18.03 0.79 17.26
CA ALA A 6 17.72 1.68 16.14
C ALA A 6 16.98 1.00 14.97
N VAL A 7 16.75 -0.32 15.00
CA VAL A 7 16.24 -1.10 13.86
C VAL A 7 14.95 -1.85 14.21
N ARG A 8 14.21 -1.39 15.21
CA ARG A 8 12.89 -1.98 15.51
C ARG A 8 11.83 -1.49 14.51
N PRO A 9 10.94 -2.39 14.02
CA PRO A 9 9.80 -1.95 13.22
C PRO A 9 8.95 -0.95 14.02
N SER A 10 8.28 -0.04 13.33
CA SER A 10 7.39 0.93 13.97
C SER A 10 6.38 0.21 14.87
N ARG A 11 6.26 0.64 16.14
CA ARG A 11 5.24 0.10 17.07
C ARG A 11 3.82 0.46 16.66
N ILE A 12 3.67 1.50 15.82
CA ILE A 12 2.38 2.00 15.37
C ILE A 12 2.06 1.32 14.04
N PRO A 13 0.88 0.71 13.89
CA PRO A 13 0.42 0.11 12.64
C PRO A 13 -0.03 1.21 11.65
N TRP A 14 0.93 2.00 11.16
CA TRP A 14 0.66 3.15 10.28
C TRP A 14 -0.22 2.82 9.07
N PRO A 15 0.02 1.74 8.31
CA PRO A 15 -0.74 1.51 7.08
C PRO A 15 -2.25 1.39 7.29
N PRO A 16 -2.78 0.56 8.21
CA PRO A 16 -4.22 0.48 8.42
C PRO A 16 -4.81 1.78 8.98
N ILE A 17 -4.04 2.53 9.79
CA ILE A 17 -4.49 3.83 10.31
C ILE A 17 -4.58 4.84 9.18
N LEU A 18 -3.57 4.92 8.32
CA LEU A 18 -3.55 5.84 7.18
C LEU A 18 -4.64 5.51 6.16
N LEU A 19 -4.84 4.20 5.86
CA LEU A 19 -5.91 3.77 4.97
C LEU A 19 -7.29 4.11 5.54
N GLY A 20 -7.53 3.82 6.81
CA GLY A 20 -8.77 4.18 7.49
C GLY A 20 -9.02 5.69 7.50
N ALA A 21 -7.97 6.49 7.76
CA ALA A 21 -8.04 7.95 7.71
C ALA A 21 -8.31 8.46 6.28
N ALA A 22 -7.71 7.85 5.25
CA ALA A 22 -7.96 8.21 3.85
C ALA A 22 -9.42 7.89 3.44
N LEU A 23 -9.93 6.72 3.81
CA LEU A 23 -11.31 6.32 3.52
C LEU A 23 -12.33 7.23 4.20
N LEU A 24 -12.20 7.40 5.52
CA LEU A 24 -13.12 8.23 6.30
C LEU A 24 -13.00 9.71 5.91
N GLY A 25 -11.76 10.20 5.76
CA GLY A 25 -11.49 11.58 5.36
C GLY A 25 -12.07 11.89 3.98
N SER A 26 -11.90 11.02 3.00
CA SER A 26 -12.49 11.20 1.66
C SER A 26 -14.00 11.26 1.71
N TRP A 27 -14.63 10.39 2.49
CA TRP A 27 -16.07 10.37 2.65
C TRP A 27 -16.59 11.65 3.34
N LEU A 28 -15.96 12.07 4.44
CA LEU A 28 -16.35 13.28 5.19
C LEU A 28 -16.13 14.54 4.35
N LEU A 29 -14.95 14.69 3.73
CA LEU A 29 -14.63 15.85 2.90
C LEU A 29 -15.54 15.94 1.68
N GLY A 30 -15.89 14.81 1.09
CA GLY A 30 -16.87 14.78 -0.01
C GLY A 30 -18.27 15.22 0.41
N ARG A 31 -18.65 15.09 1.70
CA ARG A 31 -19.92 15.57 2.24
C ARG A 31 -19.89 17.04 2.62
N ILE A 32 -18.76 17.52 3.19
CA ILE A 32 -18.64 18.88 3.73
C ILE A 32 -18.18 19.86 2.64
N PHE A 33 -17.26 19.44 1.79
CA PHE A 33 -16.67 20.24 0.72
C PHE A 33 -16.71 19.46 -0.60
N PRO A 34 -17.90 19.32 -1.22
CA PRO A 34 -18.01 18.60 -2.49
C PRO A 34 -17.25 19.33 -3.59
N LEU A 35 -16.29 18.63 -4.19
CA LEU A 35 -15.57 19.12 -5.36
C LEU A 35 -16.21 18.56 -6.64
N PRO A 36 -16.27 19.34 -7.74
CA PRO A 36 -16.78 18.84 -8.99
C PRO A 36 -15.93 17.68 -9.50
N TRP A 37 -16.57 16.64 -10.00
CA TRP A 37 -15.87 15.51 -10.61
C TRP A 37 -15.29 15.93 -11.96
N PRO A 38 -13.94 15.94 -12.13
CA PRO A 38 -13.30 16.36 -13.37
C PRO A 38 -13.24 15.24 -14.41
N GLY A 39 -13.68 14.04 -14.03
CA GLY A 39 -13.58 12.86 -14.86
C GLY A 39 -14.49 12.92 -16.09
N LEU A 40 -14.11 12.19 -17.10
CA LEU A 40 -14.95 11.93 -18.26
C LEU A 40 -16.15 11.08 -17.82
N ASP A 41 -17.36 11.56 -18.11
CA ASP A 41 -18.60 10.85 -17.74
C ASP A 41 -18.98 9.79 -18.79
N ASP A 42 -17.98 9.29 -19.50
CA ASP A 42 -18.17 8.25 -20.50
C ASP A 42 -17.96 6.84 -19.92
N LEU A 43 -18.59 5.88 -20.57
CA LEU A 43 -18.51 4.48 -20.15
C LEU A 43 -17.08 3.94 -20.16
N PRO A 44 -16.19 4.24 -21.13
CA PRO A 44 -14.81 3.78 -21.11
C PRO A 44 -14.03 4.26 -19.90
N ALA A 45 -14.10 5.54 -19.53
CA ALA A 45 -13.41 6.07 -18.35
C ALA A 45 -13.86 5.37 -17.06
N ARG A 46 -15.18 5.16 -16.93
CA ARG A 46 -15.76 4.44 -15.80
C ARG A 46 -15.28 2.99 -15.70
N ILE A 47 -15.24 2.28 -16.83
CA ILE A 47 -14.73 0.90 -16.87
C ILE A 47 -13.26 0.87 -16.42
N ILE A 48 -12.42 1.79 -16.92
CA ILE A 48 -11.01 1.87 -16.57
C ILE A 48 -10.85 2.13 -15.07
N GLY A 49 -11.52 3.13 -14.50
CA GLY A 49 -11.42 3.48 -13.09
C GLY A 49 -11.86 2.35 -12.16
N LEU A 50 -12.99 1.71 -12.46
CA LEU A 50 -13.48 0.56 -11.69
C LEU A 50 -12.57 -0.67 -11.84
N SER A 51 -11.99 -0.89 -13.03
CA SER A 51 -11.02 -1.97 -13.27
C SER A 51 -9.74 -1.78 -12.46
N ILE A 52 -9.26 -0.54 -12.30
CA ILE A 52 -8.13 -0.21 -11.43
C ILE A 52 -8.45 -0.61 -9.99
N GLY A 53 -9.63 -0.24 -9.48
CA GLY A 53 -10.05 -0.61 -8.14
C GLY A 53 -10.14 -2.12 -7.93
N ALA A 54 -10.77 -2.83 -8.89
CA ALA A 54 -10.88 -4.29 -8.86
C ALA A 54 -9.50 -4.98 -8.91
N ALA A 55 -8.59 -4.49 -9.74
CA ALA A 55 -7.20 -4.96 -9.80
C ALA A 55 -6.45 -4.71 -8.48
N GLY A 56 -6.73 -3.58 -7.81
CA GLY A 56 -6.19 -3.28 -6.47
C GLY A 56 -6.62 -4.30 -5.43
N VAL A 57 -7.92 -4.64 -5.40
CA VAL A 57 -8.45 -5.69 -4.52
C VAL A 57 -7.78 -7.04 -4.80
N ALA A 58 -7.70 -7.44 -6.07
CA ALA A 58 -7.07 -8.69 -6.46
C ALA A 58 -5.58 -8.73 -6.07
N LEU A 59 -4.85 -7.64 -6.25
CA LEU A 59 -3.44 -7.50 -5.88
C LEU A 59 -3.25 -7.64 -4.36
N THR A 60 -4.08 -6.96 -3.58
CA THR A 60 -4.05 -7.01 -2.10
C THR A 60 -4.32 -8.43 -1.60
N ILE A 61 -5.34 -9.10 -2.14
CA ILE A 61 -5.66 -10.49 -1.79
C ILE A 61 -4.51 -11.42 -2.15
N TRP A 62 -3.95 -11.28 -3.36
CA TRP A 62 -2.81 -12.11 -3.80
C TRP A 62 -1.59 -11.92 -2.91
N ALA A 63 -1.26 -10.67 -2.57
CA ALA A 63 -0.16 -10.36 -1.68
C ALA A 63 -0.39 -10.94 -0.28
N ALA A 64 -1.58 -10.78 0.28
CA ALA A 64 -1.95 -11.32 1.60
C ALA A 64 -1.84 -12.86 1.64
N ILE A 65 -2.39 -13.55 0.63
CA ILE A 65 -2.28 -15.01 0.52
C ILE A 65 -0.80 -15.44 0.43
N THR A 66 0.01 -14.70 -0.35
CA THR A 66 1.43 -15.01 -0.49
C THR A 66 2.17 -14.91 0.84
N LEU A 67 1.93 -13.86 1.63
CA LEU A 67 2.52 -13.70 2.96
C LEU A 67 2.08 -14.81 3.92
N GLN A 68 0.79 -15.14 3.92
CA GLN A 68 0.25 -16.23 4.76
C GLN A 68 0.90 -17.59 4.44
N ARG A 69 1.08 -17.91 3.15
CA ARG A 69 1.74 -19.16 2.72
C ARG A 69 3.19 -19.27 3.17
N HIS A 70 3.87 -18.15 3.37
CA HIS A 70 5.25 -18.10 3.87
C HIS A 70 5.33 -17.97 5.40
N TYR A 71 4.21 -18.15 6.12
CA TYR A 71 4.14 -18.03 7.58
C TYR A 71 4.74 -16.73 8.12
N THR A 72 4.68 -15.66 7.32
CA THR A 72 5.16 -14.35 7.72
C THR A 72 3.99 -13.39 7.94
N THR A 73 4.25 -12.31 8.67
CA THR A 73 3.21 -11.39 9.09
C THR A 73 2.86 -10.39 7.97
N ILE A 74 1.58 -10.10 7.83
CA ILE A 74 1.06 -8.98 7.02
C ILE A 74 1.23 -7.65 7.80
N LEU A 75 1.41 -7.74 9.13
CA LEU A 75 1.44 -6.58 10.00
C LEU A 75 2.84 -5.97 10.06
N PRO A 76 3.06 -4.73 9.60
CA PRO A 76 4.37 -4.10 9.47
C PRO A 76 5.05 -3.79 10.82
N HIS A 77 4.31 -3.87 11.93
CA HIS A 77 4.86 -3.67 13.27
C HIS A 77 5.44 -4.94 13.91
N ARG A 78 5.36 -6.09 13.24
CA ARG A 78 5.99 -7.34 13.68
C ARG A 78 7.20 -7.65 12.81
N PRO A 79 8.29 -8.18 13.38
CA PRO A 79 9.46 -8.57 12.61
C PRO A 79 9.09 -9.64 11.57
N ALA A 80 9.48 -9.40 10.31
CA ALA A 80 9.30 -10.39 9.26
C ALA A 80 10.08 -11.67 9.61
N SER A 81 9.41 -12.82 9.62
CA SER A 81 10.06 -14.11 9.87
C SER A 81 10.87 -14.61 8.69
N ALA A 82 10.48 -14.24 7.47
CA ALA A 82 11.11 -14.63 6.22
C ALA A 82 11.08 -13.47 5.20
N LEU A 83 12.07 -13.43 4.31
CA LEU A 83 12.08 -12.54 3.17
C LEU A 83 11.27 -13.19 2.03
N VAL A 84 10.07 -12.66 1.77
CA VAL A 84 9.20 -13.15 0.70
C VAL A 84 9.52 -12.42 -0.59
N THR A 85 9.89 -13.19 -1.63
CA THR A 85 10.28 -12.69 -2.96
C THR A 85 9.51 -13.37 -4.09
N SER A 86 8.40 -14.06 -3.76
CA SER A 86 7.55 -14.79 -4.69
C SER A 86 6.18 -14.12 -4.87
N GLY A 87 5.39 -14.62 -5.80
CA GLY A 87 4.08 -14.03 -6.11
C GLY A 87 4.21 -12.58 -6.55
N PRO A 88 3.35 -11.66 -6.06
CA PRO A 88 3.43 -10.24 -6.42
C PRO A 88 4.71 -9.57 -5.90
N PHE A 89 5.34 -10.13 -4.85
CA PHE A 89 6.61 -9.64 -4.32
C PHE A 89 7.81 -9.92 -5.24
N ALA A 90 7.67 -10.78 -6.24
CA ALA A 90 8.71 -10.96 -7.26
C ALA A 90 8.92 -9.69 -8.11
N TYR A 91 7.90 -8.86 -8.25
CA TYR A 91 7.90 -7.66 -9.10
C TYR A 91 7.87 -6.37 -8.28
N LEU A 92 7.11 -6.36 -7.19
CA LEU A 92 6.83 -5.18 -6.36
C LEU A 92 7.22 -5.46 -4.91
N ARG A 93 7.90 -4.51 -4.28
CA ARG A 93 8.25 -4.66 -2.86
C ARG A 93 7.07 -4.36 -1.92
N ASN A 94 6.11 -3.55 -2.38
CA ASN A 94 4.98 -3.09 -1.58
C ASN A 94 3.63 -3.31 -2.29
N PRO A 95 3.30 -4.55 -2.72
CA PRO A 95 2.07 -4.81 -3.47
C PRO A 95 0.79 -4.52 -2.67
N LEU A 96 0.81 -4.67 -1.33
CA LEU A 96 -0.33 -4.33 -0.47
C LEU A 96 -0.66 -2.84 -0.55
N TYR A 97 0.35 -1.96 -0.40
CA TYR A 97 0.12 -0.51 -0.42
C TYR A 97 -0.24 0.01 -1.81
N LEU A 98 0.30 -0.60 -2.86
CA LEU A 98 -0.14 -0.30 -4.22
C LEU A 98 -1.61 -0.70 -4.42
N GLY A 99 -2.01 -1.86 -3.92
CA GLY A 99 -3.40 -2.29 -3.91
C GLY A 99 -4.32 -1.31 -3.21
N ASP A 100 -3.92 -0.80 -2.03
CA ASP A 100 -4.68 0.20 -1.27
C ASP A 100 -4.87 1.50 -2.07
N VAL A 101 -3.81 2.00 -2.73
CA VAL A 101 -3.90 3.18 -3.61
C VAL A 101 -4.88 2.92 -4.77
N MET A 102 -4.77 1.77 -5.42
CA MET A 102 -5.67 1.40 -6.53
C MET A 102 -7.12 1.27 -6.07
N ILE A 103 -7.38 0.74 -4.88
CA ILE A 103 -8.72 0.67 -4.28
C ILE A 103 -9.28 2.07 -4.05
N LEU A 104 -8.48 2.99 -3.47
CA LEU A 104 -8.90 4.38 -3.27
C LEU A 104 -9.24 5.07 -4.61
N LEU A 105 -8.47 4.84 -5.66
CA LEU A 105 -8.77 5.36 -7.00
C LEU A 105 -10.05 4.75 -7.59
N GLY A 106 -10.29 3.46 -7.40
CA GLY A 106 -11.54 2.80 -7.79
C GLY A 106 -12.74 3.36 -7.04
N LEU A 107 -12.60 3.66 -5.74
CA LEU A 107 -13.64 4.30 -4.94
C LEU A 107 -13.90 5.74 -5.37
N ALA A 108 -12.88 6.48 -5.82
CA ALA A 108 -13.06 7.80 -6.41
C ALA A 108 -14.02 7.76 -7.60
N GLU A 109 -13.80 6.80 -8.51
CA GLU A 109 -14.66 6.61 -9.68
C GLU A 109 -16.07 6.12 -9.30
N LEU A 110 -16.14 5.17 -8.37
CA LEU A 110 -17.43 4.61 -7.92
C LEU A 110 -18.31 5.67 -7.26
N THR A 111 -17.71 6.54 -6.45
CA THR A 111 -18.43 7.55 -5.64
C THR A 111 -18.47 8.93 -6.29
N ARG A 112 -17.76 9.14 -7.40
CA ARG A 112 -17.58 10.45 -8.05
C ARG A 112 -17.02 11.51 -7.08
N ASN A 113 -16.13 11.10 -6.21
CA ASN A 113 -15.60 11.91 -5.14
C ASN A 113 -14.09 12.12 -5.31
N VAL A 114 -13.69 13.33 -5.70
CA VAL A 114 -12.29 13.73 -5.95
C VAL A 114 -11.41 13.55 -4.72
N TRP A 115 -11.96 13.65 -3.52
CA TRP A 115 -11.20 13.50 -2.29
C TRP A 115 -10.54 12.13 -2.15
N PHE A 116 -11.11 11.08 -2.73
CA PHE A 116 -10.44 9.77 -2.77
C PHE A 116 -9.17 9.81 -3.61
N VAL A 117 -9.13 10.57 -4.71
CA VAL A 117 -7.89 10.74 -5.51
C VAL A 117 -6.85 11.51 -4.71
N ILE A 118 -7.26 12.64 -4.11
CA ILE A 118 -6.36 13.50 -3.33
C ILE A 118 -5.77 12.71 -2.14
N LEU A 119 -6.63 12.03 -1.38
CA LEU A 119 -6.18 11.28 -0.21
C LEU A 119 -5.47 9.97 -0.57
N ALA A 120 -5.65 9.40 -1.77
CA ALA A 120 -4.82 8.32 -2.28
C ALA A 120 -3.36 8.78 -2.49
N LEU A 121 -3.16 9.98 -3.04
CA LEU A 121 -1.82 10.56 -3.19
C LEU A 121 -1.19 10.87 -1.83
N VAL A 122 -1.94 11.48 -0.92
CA VAL A 122 -1.48 11.74 0.45
C VAL A 122 -1.13 10.44 1.17
N PHE A 123 -1.97 9.41 1.05
CA PHE A 123 -1.71 8.07 1.58
C PHE A 123 -0.40 7.49 1.02
N ALA A 124 -0.19 7.53 -0.31
CA ALA A 124 1.01 7.00 -0.94
C ALA A 124 2.29 7.68 -0.41
N VAL A 125 2.26 9.00 -0.21
CA VAL A 125 3.37 9.76 0.37
C VAL A 125 3.60 9.37 1.83
N LEU A 126 2.55 9.42 2.65
CA LEU A 126 2.65 9.15 4.08
C LEU A 126 3.04 7.69 4.38
N VAL A 127 2.45 6.72 3.67
CA VAL A 127 2.81 5.31 3.86
C VAL A 127 4.24 5.03 3.42
N THR A 128 4.74 5.74 2.39
CA THR A 128 6.15 5.63 1.99
C THR A 128 7.07 6.06 3.12
N TRP A 129 6.80 7.19 3.77
CA TRP A 129 7.69 7.73 4.79
C TRP A 129 7.53 7.05 6.14
N LEU A 130 6.32 6.73 6.54
CA LEU A 130 6.01 6.21 7.89
C LEU A 130 6.06 4.70 8.00
N ALA A 131 5.90 3.98 6.88
CA ALA A 131 5.91 2.52 6.85
C ALA A 131 6.98 1.94 5.93
N ILE A 132 6.98 2.26 4.63
CA ILE A 132 7.84 1.60 3.65
C ILE A 132 9.33 1.84 3.94
N LEU A 133 9.75 3.09 4.11
CA LEU A 133 11.17 3.39 4.35
C LEU A 133 11.72 2.79 5.67
N PRO A 134 10.99 2.86 6.80
CA PRO A 134 11.39 2.15 8.01
C PRO A 134 11.45 0.62 7.84
N GLU A 135 10.46 0.04 7.13
CA GLU A 135 10.41 -1.40 6.85
C GLU A 135 11.59 -1.84 5.96
N GLU A 136 11.91 -1.11 4.90
CA GLU A 136 13.06 -1.39 4.05
C GLU A 136 14.38 -1.38 4.83
N ARG A 137 14.58 -0.40 5.73
CA ARG A 137 15.76 -0.34 6.61
C ARG A 137 15.84 -1.53 7.55
N HIS A 138 14.69 -1.92 8.12
CA HIS A 138 14.61 -3.08 9.00
C HIS A 138 14.92 -4.39 8.24
N LEU A 139 14.35 -4.57 7.04
CA LEU A 139 14.59 -5.73 6.20
C LEU A 139 16.06 -5.80 5.72
N GLU A 140 16.66 -4.67 5.37
CA GLU A 140 18.06 -4.60 4.99
C GLU A 140 18.98 -4.96 6.17
N ALA A 141 18.69 -4.44 7.36
CA ALA A 141 19.47 -4.78 8.56
C ALA A 141 19.34 -6.26 8.93
N ARG A 142 18.16 -6.87 8.72
CA ARG A 142 17.89 -8.26 9.09
C ARG A 142 18.41 -9.26 8.05
N PHE A 143 18.20 -8.99 6.75
CA PHE A 143 18.50 -9.93 5.66
C PHE A 143 19.76 -9.56 4.85
N GLY A 144 20.34 -8.40 5.09
CA GLY A 144 21.61 -7.94 4.55
C GLY A 144 21.69 -8.03 3.01
N ARG A 145 22.63 -8.83 2.52
CA ARG A 145 22.89 -8.98 1.07
C ARG A 145 21.67 -9.52 0.32
N ALA A 146 20.95 -10.49 0.89
CA ALA A 146 19.77 -11.06 0.24
C ALA A 146 18.68 -10.00 -0.04
N TYR A 147 18.46 -9.06 0.89
CA TYR A 147 17.53 -7.97 0.67
C TYR A 147 18.02 -6.96 -0.36
N ARG A 148 19.30 -6.61 -0.38
CA ARG A 148 19.89 -5.73 -1.41
C ARG A 148 19.78 -6.32 -2.82
N ASP A 149 20.00 -7.61 -2.96
CA ASP A 149 19.84 -8.31 -4.25
C ASP A 149 18.37 -8.36 -4.69
N TYR A 150 17.45 -8.49 -3.73
CA TYR A 150 16.02 -8.37 -3.97
C TYR A 150 15.60 -6.95 -4.42
N MET A 151 16.11 -5.90 -3.76
CA MET A 151 15.83 -4.51 -4.15
C MET A 151 16.25 -4.15 -5.58
N ARG A 152 17.23 -4.85 -6.15
CA ARG A 152 17.66 -4.66 -7.53
C ARG A 152 16.69 -5.25 -8.56
N LYS A 153 15.88 -6.24 -8.14
CA LYS A 153 14.95 -6.98 -9.01
C LYS A 153 13.52 -6.45 -8.89
N ALA A 154 13.07 -6.18 -7.69
CA ALA A 154 11.71 -5.73 -7.40
C ALA A 154 11.65 -4.21 -7.20
N ARG A 155 10.66 -3.56 -7.80
CA ARG A 155 10.43 -2.11 -7.68
C ARG A 155 9.72 -1.78 -6.39
N ARG A 156 9.91 -0.54 -5.89
CA ARG A 156 9.22 -0.08 -4.67
C ARG A 156 7.73 0.09 -4.90
N TRP A 157 7.37 0.72 -6.02
CA TRP A 157 6.00 0.99 -6.41
C TRP A 157 5.66 0.36 -7.77
N ILE A 158 6.14 0.93 -8.85
CA ILE A 158 5.85 0.50 -10.24
C ILE A 158 7.14 0.45 -11.04
#